data_ffd250048c28787245ae627fb6236bd0
#
_entry.id   ffd250048c28787245ae627fb6236bd0
#
_cell.length_a   1.000
_cell.length_b   1.000
_cell.length_c   1.000
_cell.angle_alpha   90.00
_cell.angle_beta   90.00
_cell.angle_gamma   90.00
#
_symmetry.space_group_name_H-M   'P 1'
#
loop_
_entity.id
_entity.type
_entity.pdbx_description
1 polymer ?
#
loop_
_entity_poly.entity_id
_entity_poly.type
_entity_poly.pdbx_seq_one_letter_code
_entity_poly.pdbx_strand_id
1 'polypeptide(L)'
;MKTRILISLALVGMLACSCSDFGDLNDNPNDPAAVSPKLILPNICENAFRRGTGGMYAYKMVVQTDGHNTDQFYEWNRGDFSFYNNELLQVVKLKEEADRVGSTAYNGLYHFFRAYYFYNLTLQFGDIPYSEALQGEQKALFTPKYDTQEMVFSGVLDELALANEELAKAAAKGEQIQGDIIYGGAASMWQKLANSFRLKVLLTLSNKQTVGKHQVQSEFRQVASLPLISDNSENGQLQYIDQEGNRYPQFNAQWSGFYMDKTFVDRMTACKDPRLFLFALPTNEASNAGKAVSDFTAYAGGNPTVPYGENKNLVGAGQISQINARYRIHPTGEPTMLLGYAELQQILAEAVVRGWIAGDAKRHYEEGLKASFAWYHTYAREYAKYVTPQDAEKYLQHDAVKWDEALSAEQKIERIIFQKYCVSFFQGNWDPFFEHLRTGYPKFAHLNNTPIPYRWMYPDTESKYNTENVKEAVTRQFGENNDKITSKPWWIK
;
A
#
# COMPACT_ATOMS: atom_id res chain seq x y z
N MET A 1 -60.77 56.50 4.96
CA MET A 1 -59.31 56.49 4.61
C MET A 1 -58.44 55.95 5.76
N LYS A 2 -58.70 56.29 7.01
CA LYS A 2 -57.85 55.82 8.16
C LYS A 2 -57.85 54.34 8.43
N THR A 3 -58.95 53.62 8.18
CA THR A 3 -59.03 52.13 8.36
C THR A 3 -58.28 51.33 7.31
N ARG A 4 -58.17 51.83 6.09
CA ARG A 4 -57.41 51.15 5.01
C ARG A 4 -55.90 51.31 5.17
N ILE A 5 -55.43 52.37 5.80
CA ILE A 5 -54.02 52.60 6.10
C ILE A 5 -53.54 51.68 7.25
N LEU A 6 -54.37 51.41 8.25
CA LEU A 6 -54.09 50.54 9.38
C LEU A 6 -53.96 49.03 8.91
N ILE A 7 -54.81 48.61 7.98
CA ILE A 7 -54.75 47.26 7.43
C ILE A 7 -53.50 47.07 6.55
N SER A 8 -53.10 48.10 5.79
CA SER A 8 -51.87 48.04 4.99
C SER A 8 -50.59 48.03 5.83
N LEU A 9 -50.56 48.76 7.00
CA LEU A 9 -49.45 48.70 7.93
C LEU A 9 -49.35 47.35 8.68
N ALA A 10 -50.48 46.73 9.00
CA ALA A 10 -50.50 45.39 9.63
C ALA A 10 -50.02 44.29 8.67
N LEU A 11 -50.33 44.38 7.37
CA LEU A 11 -49.83 43.44 6.37
C LEU A 11 -48.34 43.57 6.10
N VAL A 12 -47.77 44.77 6.12
CA VAL A 12 -46.32 45.00 5.98
C VAL A 12 -45.55 44.54 7.22
N GLY A 13 -46.12 44.68 8.42
CA GLY A 13 -45.55 44.17 9.67
C GLY A 13 -45.48 42.65 9.76
N MET A 14 -46.40 41.91 9.13
CA MET A 14 -46.36 40.44 9.08
C MET A 14 -45.38 39.90 8.06
N LEU A 15 -44.95 40.67 7.07
CA LEU A 15 -43.92 40.27 6.12
C LEU A 15 -42.49 40.50 6.62
N ALA A 16 -42.30 41.27 7.67
CA ALA A 16 -41.00 41.56 8.27
C ALA A 16 -40.57 40.57 9.39
N CYS A 17 -41.46 39.70 9.85
CA CYS A 17 -41.17 38.66 10.85
C CYS A 17 -40.89 37.27 10.27
N SER A 18 -40.76 37.14 8.94
CA SER A 18 -40.55 35.86 8.25
C SER A 18 -39.10 35.63 7.79
N CYS A 19 -38.12 36.33 8.37
CA CYS A 19 -36.72 36.12 8.09
C CYS A 19 -35.91 35.86 9.36
N SER A 20 -36.26 34.83 10.11
CA SER A 20 -35.30 34.19 11.01
C SER A 20 -35.40 32.68 10.84
N ASP A 21 -34.27 32.09 10.65
CA ASP A 21 -34.02 30.66 10.58
C ASP A 21 -34.41 29.91 9.29
N PHE A 22 -33.84 30.31 8.14
CA PHE A 22 -33.65 29.40 7.04
C PHE A 22 -32.36 28.53 7.19
N GLY A 23 -31.56 28.75 8.22
CA GLY A 23 -30.37 27.97 8.54
C GLY A 23 -30.72 26.51 8.88
N ASP A 24 -31.75 26.32 9.68
CA ASP A 24 -32.12 24.99 10.20
C ASP A 24 -32.97 24.14 9.23
N LEU A 25 -33.49 24.74 8.15
CA LEU A 25 -34.31 24.02 7.15
C LEU A 25 -33.49 23.15 6.17
N ASN A 26 -32.18 23.33 6.14
CA ASN A 26 -31.27 22.51 5.36
C ASN A 26 -30.59 21.42 6.20
N ASP A 27 -30.71 21.43 7.49
CA ASP A 27 -30.21 20.36 8.33
C ASP A 27 -31.18 19.18 8.23
N ASN A 28 -30.77 18.12 7.57
CA ASN A 28 -31.52 16.88 7.53
C ASN A 28 -31.56 16.29 8.95
N PRO A 29 -32.75 16.29 9.64
CA PRO A 29 -32.82 15.79 11.02
C PRO A 29 -32.50 14.28 11.14
N ASN A 30 -32.34 13.59 10.00
CA ASN A 30 -31.90 12.18 9.92
C ASN A 30 -30.41 12.03 9.69
N ASP A 31 -29.67 13.11 9.41
CA ASP A 31 -28.21 13.06 9.36
C ASP A 31 -27.66 13.19 10.78
N PRO A 32 -26.95 12.18 11.29
CA PRO A 32 -26.41 12.27 12.63
C PRO A 32 -25.39 13.40 12.69
N ALA A 33 -25.67 14.45 13.48
CA ALA A 33 -24.77 15.57 13.73
C ALA A 33 -23.44 15.16 14.38
N ALA A 34 -23.34 13.93 14.86
CA ALA A 34 -22.14 13.33 15.46
C ALA A 34 -22.12 11.83 15.25
N VAL A 35 -20.99 11.29 14.77
CA VAL A 35 -20.77 9.85 14.58
C VAL A 35 -19.62 9.40 15.49
N SER A 36 -19.85 8.37 16.31
CA SER A 36 -18.75 7.88 17.16
C SER A 36 -17.58 7.38 16.30
N PRO A 37 -16.31 7.74 16.62
CA PRO A 37 -15.12 7.30 15.90
C PRO A 37 -15.06 5.79 15.70
N LYS A 38 -15.59 4.99 16.64
CA LYS A 38 -15.66 3.53 16.56
C LYS A 38 -16.47 2.99 15.37
N LEU A 39 -17.36 3.79 14.80
CA LEU A 39 -18.17 3.41 13.64
C LEU A 39 -17.49 3.78 12.31
N ILE A 40 -16.58 4.72 12.33
CA ILE A 40 -15.80 5.17 11.16
C ILE A 40 -14.57 4.30 10.97
N LEU A 41 -13.87 3.97 12.06
CA LEU A 41 -12.57 3.29 12.05
C LEU A 41 -12.56 1.94 11.30
N PRO A 42 -13.57 1.03 11.44
CA PRO A 42 -13.54 -0.25 10.75
C PRO A 42 -13.43 -0.11 9.23
N ASN A 43 -14.14 0.84 8.63
CA ASN A 43 -14.09 1.08 7.19
C ASN A 43 -12.71 1.63 6.76
N ILE A 44 -12.14 2.55 7.53
CA ILE A 44 -10.78 3.07 7.28
C ILE A 44 -9.75 1.93 7.34
N CYS A 45 -9.83 1.08 8.35
CA CYS A 45 -8.95 -0.08 8.49
C CYS A 45 -9.11 -1.05 7.33
N GLU A 46 -10.35 -1.39 6.97
CA GLU A 46 -10.60 -2.30 5.85
C GLU A 46 -9.98 -1.78 4.56
N ASN A 47 -10.23 -0.52 4.21
CA ASN A 47 -9.73 0.08 2.98
C ASN A 47 -8.19 0.17 2.95
N ALA A 48 -7.55 0.54 4.07
CA ALA A 48 -6.10 0.67 4.13
C ALA A 48 -5.37 -0.68 4.10
N PHE A 49 -5.96 -1.72 4.69
CA PHE A 49 -5.33 -3.04 4.85
C PHE A 49 -5.76 -4.05 3.78
N ARG A 50 -6.90 -3.86 3.13
CA ARG A 50 -7.35 -4.73 2.04
C ARG A 50 -6.39 -4.58 0.86
N ARG A 51 -5.69 -5.67 0.53
CA ARG A 51 -4.76 -5.72 -0.60
C ARG A 51 -5.43 -6.38 -1.80
N GLY A 52 -5.16 -5.83 -2.97
CA GLY A 52 -5.64 -6.36 -4.24
C GLY A 52 -4.51 -6.99 -5.06
N THR A 53 -4.84 -7.29 -6.31
CA THR A 53 -3.88 -7.77 -7.32
C THR A 53 -3.20 -6.62 -8.07
N GLY A 54 -3.45 -5.37 -7.64
CA GLY A 54 -2.88 -4.18 -8.28
C GLY A 54 -1.37 -4.25 -8.40
N GLY A 55 -0.87 -3.95 -9.57
CA GLY A 55 0.56 -3.95 -9.86
C GLY A 55 1.19 -5.31 -10.16
N MET A 56 0.58 -6.46 -9.84
CA MET A 56 1.20 -7.78 -10.02
C MET A 56 1.66 -8.06 -11.46
N TYR A 57 0.97 -7.51 -12.46
CA TYR A 57 1.40 -7.56 -13.85
C TYR A 57 2.63 -6.66 -14.10
N ALA A 58 2.62 -5.46 -13.54
CA ALA A 58 3.71 -4.49 -13.71
C ALA A 58 5.03 -4.99 -13.10
N TYR A 59 4.96 -5.57 -11.89
CA TYR A 59 6.13 -6.13 -11.23
C TYR A 59 6.34 -7.64 -11.47
N LYS A 60 5.71 -8.20 -12.54
CA LYS A 60 6.03 -9.52 -13.14
C LYS A 60 5.90 -10.71 -12.17
N MET A 61 4.87 -10.75 -11.35
CA MET A 61 4.48 -11.97 -10.62
C MET A 61 3.47 -12.79 -11.40
N VAL A 62 2.65 -12.13 -12.20
CA VAL A 62 1.60 -12.74 -13.02
C VAL A 62 1.64 -12.20 -14.45
N VAL A 63 1.10 -13.00 -15.38
CA VAL A 63 1.02 -12.68 -16.79
C VAL A 63 -0.41 -12.85 -17.28
N GLN A 64 -0.84 -11.98 -18.18
CA GLN A 64 -2.13 -12.09 -18.86
C GLN A 64 -2.00 -12.96 -20.12
N THR A 65 -2.87 -13.96 -20.24
CA THR A 65 -2.84 -14.93 -21.35
C THR A 65 -4.12 -14.92 -22.20
N ASP A 66 -5.12 -14.11 -21.87
CA ASP A 66 -6.43 -14.08 -22.56
C ASP A 66 -6.84 -12.67 -23.00
N GLY A 67 -5.89 -11.74 -23.08
CA GLY A 67 -6.13 -10.37 -23.50
C GLY A 67 -4.89 -9.50 -23.34
N HIS A 68 -4.94 -8.29 -23.87
CA HIS A 68 -3.90 -7.30 -23.64
C HIS A 68 -4.04 -6.69 -22.25
N ASN A 69 -2.92 -6.52 -21.54
CA ASN A 69 -2.90 -5.91 -20.21
C ASN A 69 -1.93 -4.71 -20.19
N THR A 70 -2.45 -3.52 -19.93
CA THR A 70 -1.68 -2.27 -19.97
C THR A 70 -0.60 -2.20 -18.89
N ASP A 71 -0.83 -2.78 -17.70
CA ASP A 71 0.17 -2.79 -16.62
C ASP A 71 1.33 -3.72 -16.97
N GLN A 72 1.04 -4.88 -17.59
CA GLN A 72 2.06 -5.81 -18.06
C GLN A 72 3.02 -5.18 -19.07
N PHE A 73 2.50 -4.35 -19.98
CA PHE A 73 3.27 -3.73 -21.06
C PHE A 73 3.72 -2.30 -20.75
N TYR A 74 3.45 -1.79 -19.52
CA TYR A 74 3.81 -0.43 -19.11
C TYR A 74 3.14 0.67 -19.96
N GLU A 75 1.89 0.44 -20.31
CA GLU A 75 1.07 1.30 -21.16
C GLU A 75 -0.04 2.03 -20.39
N TRP A 76 0.00 2.00 -19.05
CA TRP A 76 -0.94 2.82 -18.28
C TRP A 76 -0.75 4.30 -18.56
N ASN A 77 -1.76 5.07 -18.28
CA ASN A 77 -1.80 6.48 -18.63
C ASN A 77 -2.08 7.33 -17.38
N ARG A 78 -3.31 7.84 -17.28
CA ARG A 78 -3.73 8.65 -16.16
C ARG A 78 -4.19 7.77 -15.00
N GLY A 79 -3.83 8.20 -13.80
CA GLY A 79 -4.42 7.65 -12.59
C GLY A 79 -5.72 8.38 -12.21
N ASP A 80 -6.19 8.08 -11.02
CA ASP A 80 -7.31 8.77 -10.39
C ASP A 80 -6.92 9.28 -8.99
N PHE A 81 -7.70 10.22 -8.47
CA PHE A 81 -7.58 10.75 -7.13
C PHE A 81 -8.64 10.19 -6.19
N SER A 82 -9.01 8.91 -6.37
CA SER A 82 -10.06 8.26 -5.59
C SER A 82 -9.82 8.34 -4.07
N PHE A 83 -8.58 8.28 -3.62
CA PHE A 83 -8.25 8.43 -2.20
C PHE A 83 -8.73 9.74 -1.58
N TYR A 84 -8.76 10.84 -2.34
CA TYR A 84 -9.31 12.11 -1.82
C TYR A 84 -10.82 12.02 -1.62
N ASN A 85 -11.52 11.38 -2.55
CA ASN A 85 -12.99 11.38 -2.56
C ASN A 85 -13.61 10.32 -1.64
N ASN A 86 -12.83 9.33 -1.22
CA ASN A 86 -13.32 8.20 -0.42
C ASN A 86 -12.59 8.13 0.93
N GLU A 87 -11.35 7.61 0.91
CA GLU A 87 -10.64 7.21 2.13
C GLU A 87 -10.22 8.42 2.98
N LEU A 88 -9.64 9.44 2.35
CA LEU A 88 -9.18 10.63 3.08
C LEU A 88 -10.33 11.45 3.66
N LEU A 89 -11.52 11.46 3.06
CA LEU A 89 -12.70 12.08 3.67
C LEU A 89 -13.09 11.38 4.98
N GLN A 90 -13.03 10.04 5.01
CA GLN A 90 -13.29 9.27 6.23
C GLN A 90 -12.21 9.57 7.31
N VAL A 91 -10.94 9.71 6.88
CA VAL A 91 -9.84 10.06 7.78
C VAL A 91 -10.03 11.47 8.37
N VAL A 92 -10.47 12.46 7.57
CA VAL A 92 -10.82 13.82 8.08
C VAL A 92 -11.97 13.71 9.06
N LYS A 93 -13.02 12.96 8.75
CA LYS A 93 -14.16 12.77 9.66
C LYS A 93 -13.75 12.09 10.97
N LEU A 94 -12.84 11.11 10.90
CA LEU A 94 -12.26 10.50 12.10
C LEU A 94 -11.58 11.55 13.00
N LYS A 95 -10.87 12.52 12.43
CA LYS A 95 -10.22 13.62 13.16
C LYS A 95 -11.23 14.51 13.87
N GLU A 96 -12.26 14.96 13.14
CA GLU A 96 -13.32 15.81 13.68
C GLU A 96 -13.99 15.15 14.91
N GLU A 97 -14.32 13.87 14.75
CA GLU A 97 -14.97 13.10 15.81
C GLU A 97 -14.02 12.77 16.97
N ALA A 98 -12.72 12.52 16.68
CA ALA A 98 -11.69 12.32 17.70
C ALA A 98 -11.53 13.58 18.56
N ASP A 99 -11.51 14.77 17.95
CA ASP A 99 -11.44 16.05 18.66
C ASP A 99 -12.70 16.28 19.49
N ARG A 100 -13.87 16.00 18.93
CA ARG A 100 -15.16 16.17 19.63
C ARG A 100 -15.24 15.33 20.90
N VAL A 101 -14.69 14.08 20.87
CA VAL A 101 -14.70 13.20 22.04
C VAL A 101 -13.44 13.31 22.91
N GLY A 102 -12.45 14.10 22.50
CA GLY A 102 -11.19 14.29 23.22
C GLY A 102 -10.29 13.04 23.24
N SER A 103 -10.34 12.20 22.19
CA SER A 103 -9.57 10.96 22.14
C SER A 103 -8.17 11.17 21.58
N THR A 104 -7.18 10.84 22.38
CA THR A 104 -5.76 10.82 21.98
C THR A 104 -5.48 9.67 20.98
N ALA A 105 -6.08 8.51 21.20
CA ALA A 105 -5.84 7.33 20.36
C ALA A 105 -6.36 7.52 18.92
N TYR A 106 -7.59 8.00 18.74
CA TYR A 106 -8.10 8.25 17.37
C TYR A 106 -7.37 9.40 16.68
N ASN A 107 -6.87 10.40 17.41
CA ASN A 107 -5.98 11.42 16.85
C ASN A 107 -4.67 10.80 16.32
N GLY A 108 -4.07 9.87 17.04
CA GLY A 108 -2.91 9.13 16.56
C GLY A 108 -3.20 8.31 15.29
N LEU A 109 -4.38 7.68 15.22
CA LEU A 109 -4.82 6.94 14.03
C LEU A 109 -5.08 7.86 12.82
N TYR A 110 -5.68 9.05 13.05
CA TYR A 110 -5.81 10.05 12.01
C TYR A 110 -4.47 10.39 11.36
N HIS A 111 -3.46 10.70 12.17
CA HIS A 111 -2.12 11.01 11.68
C HIS A 111 -1.51 9.84 10.90
N PHE A 112 -1.65 8.61 11.39
CA PHE A 112 -1.17 7.41 10.70
C PHE A 112 -1.83 7.22 9.34
N PHE A 113 -3.16 7.22 9.24
CA PHE A 113 -3.88 6.98 7.99
C PHE A 113 -3.71 8.14 7.00
N ARG A 114 -3.66 9.38 7.49
CA ARG A 114 -3.33 10.53 6.65
C ARG A 114 -1.96 10.36 6.00
N ALA A 115 -0.94 10.04 6.79
CA ALA A 115 0.40 9.76 6.28
C ALA A 115 0.40 8.62 5.25
N TYR A 116 -0.29 7.52 5.54
CA TYR A 116 -0.38 6.36 4.66
C TYR A 116 -0.95 6.69 3.28
N TYR A 117 -2.09 7.39 3.21
CA TYR A 117 -2.72 7.72 1.93
C TYR A 117 -1.93 8.75 1.15
N PHE A 118 -1.41 9.79 1.78
CA PHE A 118 -0.58 10.79 1.09
C PHE A 118 0.77 10.24 0.63
N TYR A 119 1.36 9.31 1.37
CA TYR A 119 2.54 8.57 0.92
C TYR A 119 2.26 7.82 -0.39
N ASN A 120 1.16 7.09 -0.47
CA ASN A 120 0.80 6.34 -1.67
C ASN A 120 0.46 7.28 -2.85
N LEU A 121 -0.28 8.36 -2.61
CA LEU A 121 -0.61 9.34 -3.64
C LEU A 121 0.64 10.00 -4.23
N THR A 122 1.55 10.47 -3.37
CA THR A 122 2.74 11.17 -3.87
C THR A 122 3.70 10.23 -4.61
N LEU A 123 3.80 8.97 -4.24
CA LEU A 123 4.55 7.95 -4.99
C LEU A 123 3.99 7.75 -6.40
N GLN A 124 2.66 7.77 -6.54
CA GLN A 124 1.99 7.58 -7.81
C GLN A 124 2.13 8.80 -8.74
N PHE A 125 2.01 10.02 -8.21
CA PHE A 125 1.82 11.21 -9.04
C PHE A 125 2.97 12.24 -8.98
N GLY A 126 3.73 12.30 -7.91
CA GLY A 126 4.67 13.39 -7.63
C GLY A 126 4.04 14.46 -6.74
N ASP A 127 4.06 15.74 -7.17
CA ASP A 127 3.38 16.83 -6.48
C ASP A 127 1.87 16.57 -6.43
N ILE A 128 1.24 16.82 -5.29
CA ILE A 128 -0.20 16.60 -5.07
C ILE A 128 -0.78 17.66 -4.14
N PRO A 129 -2.08 17.93 -4.15
CA PRO A 129 -2.72 18.70 -3.09
C PRO A 129 -2.51 18.02 -1.73
N TYR A 130 -1.89 18.70 -0.78
CA TYR A 130 -1.62 18.18 0.57
C TYR A 130 -2.05 19.17 1.67
N SER A 131 -1.46 20.36 1.69
CA SER A 131 -1.72 21.38 2.74
C SER A 131 -3.12 22.00 2.62
N GLU A 132 -3.63 22.15 1.41
CA GLU A 132 -4.97 22.67 1.11
C GLU A 132 -6.00 21.58 0.79
N ALA A 133 -5.61 20.31 0.88
CA ALA A 133 -6.49 19.20 0.54
C ALA A 133 -7.69 19.09 1.51
N LEU A 134 -8.84 18.68 0.97
CA LEU A 134 -10.04 18.31 1.75
C LEU A 134 -10.67 19.47 2.55
N GLN A 135 -10.48 20.73 2.11
CA GLN A 135 -11.01 21.92 2.74
C GLN A 135 -12.27 22.47 2.05
N GLY A 136 -12.86 21.68 1.13
CA GLY A 136 -14.07 22.10 0.41
C GLY A 136 -15.26 22.40 1.31
N GLU A 137 -15.55 21.52 2.26
CA GLU A 137 -16.67 21.69 3.20
C GLU A 137 -16.43 22.85 4.16
N GLN A 138 -15.25 22.93 4.76
CA GLN A 138 -14.95 23.92 5.79
C GLN A 138 -14.66 25.33 5.26
N LYS A 139 -14.04 25.45 4.07
CA LYS A 139 -13.53 26.70 3.52
C LYS A 139 -13.99 27.00 2.09
N ALA A 140 -14.88 26.18 1.53
CA ALA A 140 -15.29 26.26 0.11
C ALA A 140 -14.09 26.25 -0.86
N LEU A 141 -13.00 25.57 -0.49
CA LEU A 141 -11.79 25.46 -1.30
C LEU A 141 -11.85 24.20 -2.16
N PHE A 142 -12.28 24.35 -3.43
CA PHE A 142 -12.46 23.24 -4.37
C PHE A 142 -11.33 23.13 -5.42
N THR A 143 -10.42 24.09 -5.46
CA THR A 143 -9.25 24.12 -6.35
C THR A 143 -7.96 24.25 -5.54
N PRO A 144 -7.59 23.22 -4.78
CA PRO A 144 -6.41 23.28 -3.92
C PRO A 144 -5.11 23.38 -4.72
N LYS A 145 -4.12 24.06 -4.18
CA LYS A 145 -2.75 24.08 -4.71
C LYS A 145 -2.07 22.74 -4.55
N TYR A 146 -1.13 22.48 -5.44
CA TYR A 146 -0.26 21.31 -5.38
C TYR A 146 1.00 21.64 -4.58
N ASP A 147 1.20 20.95 -3.50
CA ASP A 147 2.46 20.98 -2.77
C ASP A 147 3.54 20.17 -3.51
N THR A 148 4.79 20.59 -3.38
CA THR A 148 5.89 19.82 -3.95
C THR A 148 5.98 18.44 -3.32
N GLN A 149 6.43 17.45 -4.09
CA GLN A 149 6.60 16.09 -3.57
C GLN A 149 7.49 16.06 -2.33
N GLU A 150 8.52 16.90 -2.25
CA GLU A 150 9.35 17.07 -1.07
C GLU A 150 8.55 17.54 0.16
N MET A 151 7.69 18.56 -0.02
CA MET A 151 6.82 19.05 1.07
C MET A 151 5.83 17.97 1.52
N VAL A 152 5.27 17.21 0.58
CA VAL A 152 4.35 16.10 0.92
C VAL A 152 5.07 15.04 1.74
N PHE A 153 6.27 14.60 1.34
CA PHE A 153 7.05 13.63 2.13
C PHE A 153 7.47 14.18 3.49
N SER A 154 7.84 15.47 3.56
CA SER A 154 8.12 16.12 4.85
C SER A 154 6.90 16.08 5.77
N GLY A 155 5.72 16.40 5.24
CA GLY A 155 4.47 16.33 5.97
C GLY A 155 4.10 14.90 6.39
N VAL A 156 4.31 13.90 5.53
CA VAL A 156 4.11 12.48 5.86
C VAL A 156 4.98 12.04 7.04
N LEU A 157 6.25 12.47 7.09
CA LEU A 157 7.15 12.18 8.21
C LEU A 157 6.71 12.88 9.50
N ASP A 158 6.21 14.11 9.41
CA ASP A 158 5.64 14.84 10.54
C ASP A 158 4.38 14.15 11.08
N GLU A 159 3.47 13.75 10.21
CA GLU A 159 2.25 13.00 10.58
C GLU A 159 2.61 11.69 11.30
N LEU A 160 3.59 10.94 10.83
CA LEU A 160 4.03 9.70 11.48
C LEU A 160 4.73 9.95 12.83
N ALA A 161 5.40 11.09 13.00
CA ALA A 161 5.93 11.50 14.29
C ALA A 161 4.80 11.81 15.28
N LEU A 162 3.78 12.56 14.86
CA LEU A 162 2.59 12.85 15.66
C LEU A 162 1.80 11.57 15.99
N ALA A 163 1.66 10.64 15.02
CA ALA A 163 1.04 9.34 15.28
C ALA A 163 1.75 8.59 16.41
N ASN A 164 3.10 8.52 16.37
CA ASN A 164 3.87 7.91 17.46
C ASN A 164 3.61 8.57 18.82
N GLU A 165 3.62 9.91 18.87
CA GLU A 165 3.44 10.66 20.12
C GLU A 165 2.04 10.45 20.71
N GLU A 166 0.99 10.60 19.90
CA GLU A 166 -0.40 10.46 20.36
C GLU A 166 -0.71 9.01 20.76
N LEU A 167 -0.26 8.02 19.99
CA LEU A 167 -0.45 6.61 20.31
C LEU A 167 0.34 6.18 21.55
N ALA A 168 1.54 6.72 21.78
CA ALA A 168 2.29 6.50 23.01
C ALA A 168 1.56 7.06 24.24
N LYS A 169 1.00 8.29 24.14
CA LYS A 169 0.20 8.90 25.20
C LYS A 169 -1.07 8.10 25.49
N ALA A 170 -1.76 7.63 24.43
CA ALA A 170 -2.95 6.80 24.56
C ALA A 170 -2.64 5.46 25.23
N ALA A 171 -1.55 4.79 24.82
CA ALA A 171 -1.09 3.54 25.42
C ALA A 171 -0.74 3.73 26.91
N ALA A 172 -0.04 4.79 27.27
CA ALA A 172 0.31 5.10 28.67
C ALA A 172 -0.94 5.36 29.55
N LYS A 173 -2.02 5.89 28.97
CA LYS A 173 -3.31 6.09 29.66
C LYS A 173 -4.18 4.83 29.69
N GLY A 174 -3.81 3.74 28.98
CA GLY A 174 -4.66 2.57 28.81
C GLY A 174 -5.90 2.81 27.98
N GLU A 175 -5.89 3.83 27.10
CA GLU A 175 -7.01 4.17 26.23
C GLU A 175 -7.27 3.02 25.24
N GLN A 176 -8.52 2.53 25.19
CA GLN A 176 -8.91 1.45 24.28
C GLN A 176 -9.55 2.01 23.02
N ILE A 177 -9.06 1.55 21.85
CA ILE A 177 -9.56 1.95 20.54
C ILE A 177 -10.72 1.04 20.15
N GLN A 178 -11.94 1.49 20.39
CA GLN A 178 -13.12 0.75 19.97
C GLN A 178 -13.29 0.76 18.45
N GLY A 179 -13.77 -0.36 17.87
CA GLY A 179 -13.90 -0.49 16.41
C GLY A 179 -12.59 -0.82 15.70
N ASP A 180 -11.50 -1.05 16.42
CA ASP A 180 -10.23 -1.50 15.85
C ASP A 180 -10.30 -2.99 15.48
N ILE A 181 -10.34 -3.27 14.19
CA ILE A 181 -10.38 -4.62 13.60
C ILE A 181 -8.99 -5.19 13.31
N ILE A 182 -7.91 -4.43 13.59
CA ILE A 182 -6.52 -4.84 13.31
C ILE A 182 -5.85 -5.35 14.58
N TYR A 183 -5.86 -4.57 15.66
CA TYR A 183 -5.15 -4.87 16.91
C TYR A 183 -6.07 -4.99 18.13
N GLY A 184 -7.40 -5.03 17.91
CA GLY A 184 -8.38 -5.20 18.99
C GLY A 184 -8.37 -4.10 20.04
N GLY A 185 -7.95 -2.90 19.66
CA GLY A 185 -7.97 -1.71 20.52
C GLY A 185 -6.63 -1.33 21.15
N ALA A 186 -5.54 -2.03 20.85
CA ALA A 186 -4.24 -1.83 21.49
C ALA A 186 -3.46 -0.64 20.85
N ALA A 187 -3.50 0.53 21.46
CA ALA A 187 -2.78 1.72 20.99
C ALA A 187 -1.25 1.51 20.87
N SER A 188 -0.64 0.70 21.72
CA SER A 188 0.78 0.38 21.65
C SER A 188 1.17 -0.40 20.39
N MET A 189 0.27 -1.24 19.86
CA MET A 189 0.48 -1.97 18.61
C MET A 189 0.43 -1.02 17.40
N TRP A 190 -0.52 -0.09 17.40
CA TRP A 190 -0.58 0.97 16.39
C TRP A 190 0.66 1.87 16.42
N GLN A 191 1.20 2.18 17.61
CA GLN A 191 2.47 2.91 17.76
C GLN A 191 3.62 2.19 17.08
N LYS A 192 3.75 0.86 17.32
CA LYS A 192 4.77 0.02 16.69
C LYS A 192 4.62 0.00 15.16
N LEU A 193 3.40 -0.12 14.66
CA LEU A 193 3.12 -0.07 13.22
C LEU A 193 3.50 1.29 12.63
N ALA A 194 3.12 2.40 13.27
CA ALA A 194 3.42 3.76 12.81
C ALA A 194 4.94 4.01 12.71
N ASN A 195 5.70 3.61 13.73
CA ASN A 195 7.16 3.72 13.71
C ASN A 195 7.79 2.83 12.64
N SER A 196 7.32 1.59 12.50
CA SER A 196 7.81 0.67 11.47
C SER A 196 7.51 1.18 10.06
N PHE A 197 6.34 1.76 9.84
CA PHE A 197 5.97 2.40 8.58
C PHE A 197 6.79 3.66 8.32
N ARG A 198 7.13 4.44 9.36
CA ARG A 198 8.05 5.59 9.23
C ARG A 198 9.43 5.17 8.75
N LEU A 199 9.96 4.03 9.20
CA LEU A 199 11.20 3.46 8.67
C LEU A 199 11.07 3.10 7.18
N LYS A 200 9.93 2.52 6.76
CA LYS A 200 9.64 2.25 5.34
C LYS A 200 9.66 3.53 4.51
N VAL A 201 9.01 4.61 4.96
CA VAL A 201 8.99 5.91 4.28
C VAL A 201 10.41 6.48 4.19
N LEU A 202 11.17 6.48 5.28
CA LEU A 202 12.56 6.96 5.28
C LEU A 202 13.46 6.16 4.35
N LEU A 203 13.29 4.82 4.29
CA LEU A 203 14.04 3.99 3.35
C LEU A 203 13.65 4.24 1.90
N THR A 204 12.37 4.50 1.62
CA THR A 204 11.91 4.92 0.28
C THR A 204 12.65 6.19 -0.19
N LEU A 205 12.98 7.07 0.74
CA LEU A 205 13.72 8.31 0.49
C LEU A 205 15.24 8.13 0.50
N SER A 206 15.75 6.89 0.35
CA SER A 206 17.20 6.58 0.47
C SER A 206 18.10 7.30 -0.53
N ASN A 207 17.54 7.85 -1.61
CA ASN A 207 18.28 8.66 -2.58
C ASN A 207 18.36 10.15 -2.18
N LYS A 208 17.79 10.54 -1.02
CA LYS A 208 17.77 11.90 -0.49
C LYS A 208 18.57 11.96 0.82
N GLN A 209 19.33 13.04 1.00
CA GLN A 209 20.00 13.32 2.28
C GLN A 209 19.02 14.03 3.22
N THR A 210 18.27 14.99 2.67
CA THR A 210 17.30 15.81 3.39
C THR A 210 15.98 15.84 2.66
N VAL A 211 14.88 15.95 3.42
CA VAL A 211 13.50 16.09 2.94
C VAL A 211 12.83 17.14 3.82
N GLY A 212 12.69 18.37 3.31
CA GLY A 212 12.31 19.50 4.13
C GLY A 212 13.27 19.68 5.33
N LYS A 213 12.72 19.58 6.55
CA LYS A 213 13.52 19.66 7.80
C LYS A 213 14.15 18.34 8.24
N HIS A 214 13.79 17.21 7.59
CA HIS A 214 14.17 15.87 8.01
C HIS A 214 15.52 15.46 7.42
N GLN A 215 16.45 15.02 8.27
CA GLN A 215 17.71 14.39 7.90
C GLN A 215 17.48 12.88 7.80
N VAL A 216 17.29 12.35 6.58
CA VAL A 216 16.78 11.00 6.32
C VAL A 216 17.50 9.91 7.12
N GLN A 217 18.83 9.84 7.00
CA GLN A 217 19.62 8.83 7.70
C GLN A 217 19.61 9.02 9.23
N SER A 218 19.72 10.26 9.71
CA SER A 218 19.72 10.56 11.15
C SER A 218 18.38 10.22 11.78
N GLU A 219 17.29 10.59 11.12
CA GLU A 219 15.94 10.30 11.57
C GLU A 219 15.65 8.80 11.53
N PHE A 220 16.10 8.08 10.48
CA PHE A 220 15.97 6.62 10.44
C PHE A 220 16.61 5.98 11.68
N ARG A 221 17.82 6.43 12.06
CA ARG A 221 18.52 5.93 13.26
C ARG A 221 17.72 6.19 14.54
N GLN A 222 17.12 7.37 14.66
CA GLN A 222 16.31 7.73 15.82
C GLN A 222 15.04 6.85 15.89
N VAL A 223 14.32 6.70 14.77
CA VAL A 223 13.10 5.90 14.70
C VAL A 223 13.39 4.42 14.94
N ALA A 224 14.53 3.90 14.48
CA ALA A 224 14.93 2.51 14.71
C ALA A 224 15.14 2.17 16.22
N SER A 225 15.24 3.17 17.09
CA SER A 225 15.31 2.98 18.56
C SER A 225 13.95 3.08 19.26
N LEU A 226 12.88 3.41 18.54
CA LEU A 226 11.51 3.46 19.07
C LEU A 226 10.88 2.07 19.12
N PRO A 227 9.71 1.89 19.78
CA PRO A 227 8.96 0.66 19.70
C PRO A 227 8.60 0.30 18.25
N LEU A 228 9.02 -0.86 17.79
CA LEU A 228 8.78 -1.41 16.44
C LEU A 228 8.03 -2.74 16.52
N ILE A 229 7.47 -3.21 15.42
CA ILE A 229 6.96 -4.57 15.26
C ILE A 229 8.09 -5.55 15.62
N SER A 230 7.86 -6.46 16.56
CA SER A 230 8.90 -7.34 17.11
C SER A 230 8.78 -8.81 16.71
N ASP A 231 7.61 -9.23 16.21
CA ASP A 231 7.36 -10.57 15.69
C ASP A 231 6.07 -10.61 14.83
N ASN A 232 5.74 -11.79 14.26
CA ASN A 232 4.59 -11.95 13.38
C ASN A 232 3.22 -11.76 14.06
N SER A 233 3.13 -11.84 15.39
CA SER A 233 1.87 -11.58 16.10
C SER A 233 1.51 -10.10 16.14
N GLU A 234 2.48 -9.24 15.88
CA GLU A 234 2.34 -7.78 15.85
C GLU A 234 2.19 -7.22 14.42
N ASN A 235 2.07 -8.09 13.42
CA ASN A 235 1.89 -7.67 12.04
C ASN A 235 0.69 -6.74 11.89
N GLY A 236 0.85 -5.64 11.16
CA GLY A 236 -0.24 -4.80 10.69
C GLY A 236 -0.99 -5.52 9.58
N GLN A 237 -1.93 -6.39 9.95
CA GLN A 237 -2.65 -7.25 9.02
C GLN A 237 -4.15 -7.31 9.30
N LEU A 238 -4.95 -7.38 8.24
CA LEU A 238 -6.40 -7.57 8.30
C LEU A 238 -6.73 -9.05 8.13
N GLN A 239 -7.43 -9.61 9.12
CA GLN A 239 -7.93 -10.98 9.04
C GLN A 239 -9.36 -10.99 8.48
N TYR A 240 -9.64 -11.96 7.61
CA TYR A 240 -10.95 -12.14 7.01
C TYR A 240 -11.76 -13.19 7.75
N ILE A 241 -13.08 -13.03 7.73
CA ILE A 241 -14.04 -13.97 8.33
C ILE A 241 -15.01 -14.48 7.26
N ASP A 242 -15.58 -15.67 7.45
CA ASP A 242 -16.58 -16.21 6.53
C ASP A 242 -17.97 -15.58 6.77
N GLN A 243 -18.04 -14.29 6.47
CA GLN A 243 -19.27 -13.50 6.49
C GLN A 243 -19.28 -12.64 5.23
N GLU A 244 -20.46 -12.49 4.62
CA GLU A 244 -20.63 -11.65 3.43
C GLU A 244 -20.11 -10.22 3.68
N GLY A 245 -19.34 -9.69 2.74
CA GLY A 245 -18.65 -8.40 2.85
C GLY A 245 -17.29 -8.46 3.56
N ASN A 246 -17.04 -9.46 4.42
CA ASN A 246 -15.83 -9.57 5.23
C ASN A 246 -14.92 -10.75 4.81
N ARG A 247 -15.19 -11.34 3.65
CA ARG A 247 -14.39 -12.44 3.10
C ARG A 247 -13.14 -11.95 2.40
N TYR A 248 -12.18 -12.86 2.27
CA TYR A 248 -10.94 -12.62 1.53
C TYR A 248 -11.24 -12.12 0.10
N PRO A 249 -10.58 -11.06 -0.38
CA PRO A 249 -10.94 -10.39 -1.65
C PRO A 249 -10.91 -11.30 -2.87
N GLN A 250 -10.07 -12.34 -2.87
CA GLN A 250 -9.96 -13.28 -3.98
C GLN A 250 -10.91 -14.50 -3.86
N PHE A 251 -11.65 -14.62 -2.76
CA PHE A 251 -12.61 -15.72 -2.61
C PHE A 251 -13.63 -15.72 -3.73
N ASN A 252 -13.79 -16.87 -4.39
CA ASN A 252 -14.62 -17.05 -5.58
C ASN A 252 -14.27 -16.14 -6.77
N ALA A 253 -13.11 -15.48 -6.78
CA ALA A 253 -12.68 -14.67 -7.91
C ALA A 253 -12.59 -15.51 -9.20
N GLN A 254 -13.10 -14.95 -10.29
CA GLN A 254 -12.96 -15.52 -11.62
C GLN A 254 -11.67 -14.98 -12.25
N TRP A 255 -10.67 -15.85 -12.38
CA TRP A 255 -9.37 -15.50 -12.94
C TRP A 255 -9.30 -15.90 -14.43
N SER A 256 -9.73 -15.00 -15.32
CA SER A 256 -9.57 -15.21 -16.76
C SER A 256 -8.19 -14.74 -17.20
N GLY A 257 -7.41 -15.64 -17.77
CA GLY A 257 -6.08 -15.31 -18.29
C GLY A 257 -5.02 -14.94 -17.24
N PHE A 258 -5.26 -15.16 -15.97
CA PHE A 258 -4.40 -14.78 -14.85
C PHE A 258 -3.50 -15.95 -14.42
N TYR A 259 -2.28 -15.98 -14.91
CA TYR A 259 -1.31 -17.07 -14.76
C TYR A 259 0.00 -16.56 -14.16
N MET A 260 0.89 -17.49 -13.78
CA MET A 260 2.21 -17.14 -13.24
C MET A 260 3.12 -16.55 -14.30
N ASP A 261 3.88 -15.52 -13.93
CA ASP A 261 4.88 -14.89 -14.81
C ASP A 261 6.19 -15.68 -14.81
N LYS A 262 6.81 -15.79 -16.00
CA LYS A 262 8.08 -16.48 -16.20
C LYS A 262 9.22 -15.89 -15.36
N THR A 263 9.31 -14.58 -15.26
CA THR A 263 10.37 -13.88 -14.50
C THR A 263 10.36 -14.31 -13.04
N PHE A 264 9.18 -14.37 -12.45
CA PHE A 264 9.00 -14.76 -11.05
C PHE A 264 9.25 -16.25 -10.82
N VAL A 265 8.61 -17.11 -11.66
CA VAL A 265 8.76 -18.58 -11.54
C VAL A 265 10.21 -19.00 -11.74
N ASP A 266 10.88 -18.50 -12.78
CA ASP A 266 12.29 -18.85 -13.06
C ASP A 266 13.19 -18.43 -11.88
N ARG A 267 12.99 -17.26 -11.29
CA ARG A 267 13.79 -16.80 -10.14
C ARG A 267 13.57 -17.70 -8.91
N MET A 268 12.32 -18.02 -8.58
CA MET A 268 12.01 -18.90 -7.45
C MET A 268 12.53 -20.32 -7.68
N THR A 269 12.41 -20.84 -8.89
CA THR A 269 12.94 -22.15 -9.27
C THR A 269 14.48 -22.19 -9.18
N ALA A 270 15.15 -21.16 -9.67
CA ALA A 270 16.60 -21.06 -9.65
C ALA A 270 17.18 -21.05 -8.22
N CYS A 271 16.53 -20.40 -7.28
CA CYS A 271 16.95 -20.38 -5.87
C CYS A 271 16.31 -21.47 -5.00
N LYS A 272 15.50 -22.36 -5.59
CA LYS A 272 14.78 -23.44 -4.89
C LYS A 272 13.89 -22.92 -3.74
N ASP A 273 13.16 -21.85 -3.99
CA ASP A 273 12.26 -21.26 -3.01
C ASP A 273 10.95 -22.05 -2.89
N PRO A 274 10.70 -22.75 -1.77
CA PRO A 274 9.52 -23.61 -1.65
C PRO A 274 8.20 -22.82 -1.51
N ARG A 275 8.25 -21.49 -1.31
CA ARG A 275 7.04 -20.65 -1.36
C ARG A 275 6.38 -20.69 -2.74
N LEU A 276 7.14 -21.06 -3.79
CA LEU A 276 6.58 -21.31 -5.12
C LEU A 276 5.41 -22.31 -5.08
N PHE A 277 5.50 -23.34 -4.25
CA PHE A 277 4.47 -24.37 -4.13
C PHE A 277 3.17 -23.85 -3.49
N LEU A 278 3.27 -22.72 -2.79
CA LEU A 278 2.13 -22.01 -2.21
C LEU A 278 1.47 -21.05 -3.23
N PHE A 279 2.30 -20.47 -4.10
CA PHE A 279 1.88 -19.42 -5.03
C PHE A 279 1.29 -19.99 -6.32
N ALA A 280 1.85 -21.11 -6.78
CA ALA A 280 1.52 -21.73 -8.06
C ALA A 280 1.11 -23.20 -7.93
N LEU A 281 0.38 -23.68 -8.93
CA LEU A 281 0.18 -25.10 -9.18
C LEU A 281 1.22 -25.59 -10.21
N PRO A 282 1.65 -26.87 -10.15
CA PRO A 282 2.37 -27.48 -11.26
C PRO A 282 1.64 -27.24 -12.58
N THR A 283 2.35 -27.16 -13.68
CA THR A 283 1.72 -27.14 -15.01
C THR A 283 0.86 -28.39 -15.22
N ASN A 284 -0.20 -28.28 -16.03
CA ASN A 284 -1.05 -29.43 -16.34
C ASN A 284 -0.24 -30.56 -16.99
N GLU A 285 0.71 -30.20 -17.87
CA GLU A 285 1.63 -31.17 -18.50
C GLU A 285 2.45 -31.94 -17.46
N ALA A 286 3.05 -31.22 -16.50
CA ALA A 286 3.84 -31.83 -15.42
C ALA A 286 2.98 -32.69 -14.48
N SER A 287 1.78 -32.23 -14.14
CA SER A 287 0.80 -32.99 -13.32
C SER A 287 0.40 -34.28 -14.00
N ASN A 288 0.10 -34.23 -15.31
CA ASN A 288 -0.25 -35.41 -16.11
C ASN A 288 0.93 -36.39 -16.24
N ALA A 289 2.18 -35.89 -16.20
CA ALA A 289 3.37 -36.70 -16.14
C ALA A 289 3.70 -37.25 -14.74
N GLY A 290 2.85 -37.01 -13.75
CA GLY A 290 3.00 -37.52 -12.38
C GLY A 290 4.06 -36.80 -11.54
N LYS A 291 4.50 -35.59 -11.93
CA LYS A 291 5.44 -34.81 -11.12
C LYS A 291 4.81 -34.35 -9.81
N ALA A 292 5.59 -34.43 -8.74
CA ALA A 292 5.15 -33.98 -7.41
C ALA A 292 5.04 -32.46 -7.33
N VAL A 293 4.15 -31.95 -6.46
CA VAL A 293 4.04 -30.51 -6.15
C VAL A 293 5.37 -29.92 -5.66
N SER A 294 6.20 -30.70 -4.97
CA SER A 294 7.52 -30.30 -4.47
C SER A 294 8.65 -30.37 -5.52
N ASP A 295 8.34 -30.73 -6.76
CA ASP A 295 9.32 -30.74 -7.86
C ASP A 295 9.37 -29.39 -8.56
N PHE A 296 10.43 -28.62 -8.38
CA PHE A 296 10.61 -27.31 -9.01
C PHE A 296 10.56 -27.36 -10.55
N THR A 297 10.85 -28.52 -11.16
CA THR A 297 10.76 -28.70 -12.62
C THR A 297 9.32 -28.87 -13.13
N ALA A 298 8.35 -28.90 -12.21
CA ALA A 298 6.93 -28.98 -12.54
C ALA A 298 6.31 -27.61 -12.82
N TYR A 299 7.06 -26.52 -12.65
CA TYR A 299 6.55 -25.15 -12.74
C TYR A 299 7.16 -24.41 -13.93
N ALA A 300 6.31 -23.63 -14.62
CA ALA A 300 6.72 -22.72 -15.68
C ALA A 300 5.80 -21.50 -15.70
N GLY A 301 6.35 -20.33 -16.01
CA GLY A 301 5.57 -19.09 -16.16
C GLY A 301 5.42 -18.69 -17.62
N GLY A 302 4.38 -17.90 -17.92
CA GLY A 302 4.19 -17.28 -19.23
C GLY A 302 5.13 -16.09 -19.43
N ASN A 303 5.52 -15.84 -20.67
CA ASN A 303 6.45 -14.76 -21.01
C ASN A 303 5.71 -13.41 -21.01
N PRO A 304 6.07 -12.42 -20.14
CA PRO A 304 5.38 -11.15 -20.06
C PRO A 304 5.70 -10.17 -21.21
N THR A 305 6.64 -10.54 -22.10
CA THR A 305 7.13 -9.65 -23.17
C THR A 305 6.62 -10.02 -24.55
N VAL A 306 5.80 -11.08 -24.66
CA VAL A 306 5.21 -11.51 -25.93
C VAL A 306 3.72 -11.17 -25.98
N PRO A 307 3.12 -11.10 -27.16
CA PRO A 307 1.66 -10.97 -27.29
C PRO A 307 0.93 -12.08 -26.53
N TYR A 308 -0.18 -11.77 -25.90
CA TYR A 308 -0.94 -12.73 -25.06
C TYR A 308 -1.31 -14.03 -25.80
N GLY A 309 -1.49 -13.98 -27.13
CA GLY A 309 -1.80 -15.16 -27.95
C GLY A 309 -0.76 -16.26 -27.89
N GLU A 310 0.53 -15.93 -27.74
CA GLU A 310 1.60 -16.90 -27.56
C GLU A 310 1.45 -17.63 -26.21
N ASN A 311 1.23 -16.88 -25.14
CA ASN A 311 0.97 -17.46 -23.82
C ASN A 311 -0.32 -18.27 -23.81
N LYS A 312 -1.37 -17.84 -24.52
CA LYS A 312 -2.64 -18.58 -24.65
C LYS A 312 -2.42 -19.96 -25.27
N ASN A 313 -1.57 -20.08 -26.29
CA ASN A 313 -1.21 -21.37 -26.90
C ASN A 313 -0.51 -22.28 -25.87
N LEU A 314 0.44 -21.75 -25.07
CA LEU A 314 1.10 -22.50 -24.02
C LEU A 314 0.14 -22.94 -22.90
N VAL A 315 -0.84 -22.09 -22.55
CA VAL A 315 -1.92 -22.45 -21.63
C VAL A 315 -2.75 -23.62 -22.20
N GLY A 316 -3.13 -23.55 -23.48
CA GLY A 316 -3.85 -24.63 -24.17
C GLY A 316 -3.06 -25.96 -24.19
N ALA A 317 -1.74 -25.89 -24.27
CA ALA A 317 -0.84 -27.05 -24.15
C ALA A 317 -0.59 -27.51 -22.70
N GLY A 318 -1.10 -26.79 -21.69
CA GLY A 318 -0.90 -27.10 -20.28
C GLY A 318 0.51 -26.80 -19.75
N GLN A 319 1.23 -25.88 -20.38
CA GLN A 319 2.65 -25.60 -20.13
C GLN A 319 2.91 -24.37 -19.26
N ILE A 320 1.87 -23.66 -18.79
CA ILE A 320 2.01 -22.54 -17.85
C ILE A 320 1.31 -22.87 -16.54
N SER A 321 1.99 -22.58 -15.43
CA SER A 321 1.48 -22.75 -14.07
C SER A 321 0.36 -21.76 -13.77
N GLN A 322 -0.75 -22.29 -13.25
CA GLN A 322 -1.82 -21.49 -12.68
C GLN A 322 -1.41 -20.95 -11.30
N ILE A 323 -2.04 -19.85 -10.90
CA ILE A 323 -2.00 -19.42 -9.51
C ILE A 323 -2.66 -20.49 -8.67
N ASN A 324 -2.11 -20.77 -7.48
CA ASN A 324 -2.64 -21.78 -6.58
C ASN A 324 -4.08 -21.46 -6.19
N ALA A 325 -4.98 -22.44 -6.38
CA ALA A 325 -6.39 -22.31 -6.09
C ALA A 325 -6.70 -21.95 -4.63
N ARG A 326 -5.77 -22.19 -3.69
CA ARG A 326 -5.93 -21.84 -2.26
C ARG A 326 -6.32 -20.37 -2.06
N TYR A 327 -5.91 -19.47 -2.96
CA TYR A 327 -6.24 -18.06 -2.88
C TYR A 327 -7.72 -17.74 -3.20
N ARG A 328 -8.47 -18.63 -3.82
CA ARG A 328 -9.86 -18.37 -4.22
C ARG A 328 -10.89 -19.35 -3.67
N ILE A 329 -10.47 -20.46 -3.09
CA ILE A 329 -11.40 -21.48 -2.59
C ILE A 329 -11.74 -21.34 -1.11
N HIS A 330 -10.99 -20.53 -0.37
CA HIS A 330 -11.20 -20.36 1.06
C HIS A 330 -11.73 -18.95 1.37
N PRO A 331 -12.89 -18.84 2.04
CA PRO A 331 -13.53 -17.54 2.31
C PRO A 331 -12.70 -16.64 3.24
N THR A 332 -11.88 -17.22 4.10
CA THR A 332 -10.99 -16.46 4.97
C THR A 332 -9.60 -16.26 4.36
N GLY A 333 -9.24 -17.04 3.33
CA GLY A 333 -7.95 -16.93 2.63
C GLY A 333 -6.74 -16.90 3.56
N GLU A 334 -5.89 -15.92 3.36
CA GLU A 334 -4.83 -15.49 4.27
C GLU A 334 -5.04 -14.00 4.63
N PRO A 335 -4.56 -13.51 5.79
CA PRO A 335 -4.64 -12.09 6.12
C PRO A 335 -3.94 -11.22 5.05
N THR A 336 -4.42 -10.00 4.86
CA THR A 336 -3.71 -9.03 4.02
C THR A 336 -2.95 -8.02 4.88
N MET A 337 -1.72 -7.71 4.48
CA MET A 337 -0.71 -7.06 5.33
C MET A 337 -0.40 -5.65 4.80
N LEU A 338 -0.49 -4.63 5.67
CA LEU A 338 0.01 -3.30 5.35
C LEU A 338 1.53 -3.25 5.53
N LEU A 339 2.01 -3.76 6.65
CA LEU A 339 3.43 -3.92 6.97
C LEU A 339 3.58 -5.02 8.02
N GLY A 340 4.48 -5.97 7.79
CA GLY A 340 4.75 -7.05 8.73
C GLY A 340 6.21 -7.14 9.17
N TYR A 341 6.45 -7.99 10.16
CA TYR A 341 7.77 -8.21 10.75
C TYR A 341 8.80 -8.68 9.71
N ALA A 342 8.41 -9.57 8.81
CA ALA A 342 9.30 -10.04 7.73
C ALA A 342 9.82 -8.89 6.86
N GLU A 343 8.95 -7.97 6.43
CA GLU A 343 9.36 -6.80 5.64
C GLU A 343 10.19 -5.83 6.47
N LEU A 344 9.80 -5.56 7.73
CA LEU A 344 10.55 -4.69 8.62
C LEU A 344 11.99 -5.17 8.84
N GLN A 345 12.19 -6.48 9.02
CA GLN A 345 13.52 -7.05 9.17
C GLN A 345 14.37 -6.84 7.91
N GLN A 346 13.78 -6.94 6.72
CA GLN A 346 14.47 -6.61 5.47
C GLN A 346 14.78 -5.11 5.33
N ILE A 347 13.92 -4.21 5.83
CA ILE A 347 14.18 -2.76 5.91
C ILE A 347 15.38 -2.49 6.81
N LEU A 348 15.45 -3.13 7.97
CA LEU A 348 16.56 -2.99 8.91
C LEU A 348 17.87 -3.58 8.35
N ALA A 349 17.80 -4.75 7.67
CA ALA A 349 18.94 -5.34 6.98
C ALA A 349 19.55 -4.37 5.95
N GLU A 350 18.71 -3.77 5.11
CA GLU A 350 19.14 -2.80 4.11
C GLU A 350 19.77 -1.54 4.77
N ALA A 351 19.19 -1.05 5.86
CA ALA A 351 19.70 0.10 6.58
C ALA A 351 21.09 -0.19 7.19
N VAL A 352 21.33 -1.40 7.69
CA VAL A 352 22.68 -1.81 8.15
C VAL A 352 23.66 -1.88 6.98
N VAL A 353 23.26 -2.50 5.85
CA VAL A 353 24.12 -2.58 4.63
C VAL A 353 24.49 -1.17 4.13
N ARG A 354 23.57 -0.21 4.22
CA ARG A 354 23.81 1.20 3.85
C ARG A 354 24.64 1.98 4.89
N GLY A 355 24.94 1.39 6.06
CA GLY A 355 25.63 2.07 7.15
C GLY A 355 24.78 3.12 7.87
N TRP A 356 23.45 3.05 7.77
CA TRP A 356 22.55 3.99 8.43
C TRP A 356 22.40 3.72 9.92
N ILE A 357 22.36 2.44 10.29
CA ILE A 357 22.33 1.97 11.67
C ILE A 357 23.43 0.94 11.90
N ALA A 358 23.90 0.84 13.15
CA ALA A 358 24.75 -0.25 13.57
C ALA A 358 23.92 -1.54 13.74
N GLY A 359 24.53 -2.69 13.54
CA GLY A 359 23.86 -3.97 13.74
C GLY A 359 24.42 -5.07 12.85
N ASP A 360 23.74 -6.18 12.81
CA ASP A 360 24.06 -7.36 12.02
C ASP A 360 23.03 -7.52 10.88
N ALA A 361 23.45 -7.13 9.67
CA ALA A 361 22.62 -7.21 8.48
C ALA A 361 22.22 -8.66 8.16
N LYS A 362 23.14 -9.61 8.38
CA LYS A 362 22.86 -11.03 8.20
C LYS A 362 21.72 -11.50 9.09
N ARG A 363 21.78 -11.16 10.38
CA ARG A 363 20.74 -11.53 11.33
C ARG A 363 19.38 -10.99 10.90
N HIS A 364 19.27 -9.71 10.57
CA HIS A 364 18.02 -9.12 10.10
C HIS A 364 17.50 -9.79 8.82
N TYR A 365 18.36 -10.05 7.85
CA TYR A 365 18.01 -10.74 6.62
C TYR A 365 17.44 -12.14 6.89
N GLU A 366 18.15 -12.96 7.69
CA GLU A 366 17.74 -14.31 8.03
C GLU A 366 16.47 -14.34 8.89
N GLU A 367 16.33 -13.44 9.86
CA GLU A 367 15.11 -13.29 10.67
C GLU A 367 13.89 -12.93 9.80
N GLY A 368 14.04 -11.97 8.88
CA GLY A 368 12.95 -11.61 7.96
C GLY A 368 12.51 -12.76 7.07
N LEU A 369 13.48 -13.56 6.59
CA LEU A 369 13.19 -14.75 5.79
C LEU A 369 12.45 -15.81 6.64
N LYS A 370 12.95 -16.15 7.83
CA LYS A 370 12.32 -17.09 8.75
C LYS A 370 10.92 -16.64 9.16
N ALA A 371 10.74 -15.35 9.43
CA ALA A 371 9.43 -14.76 9.73
C ALA A 371 8.43 -14.94 8.58
N SER A 372 8.88 -14.73 7.33
CA SER A 372 8.05 -14.99 6.14
C SER A 372 7.60 -16.45 6.05
N PHE A 373 8.53 -17.40 6.24
CA PHE A 373 8.19 -18.83 6.23
C PHE A 373 7.21 -19.19 7.35
N ALA A 374 7.44 -18.70 8.57
CA ALA A 374 6.56 -18.93 9.72
C ALA A 374 5.15 -18.37 9.47
N TRP A 375 5.04 -17.19 8.85
CA TRP A 375 3.76 -16.61 8.50
C TRP A 375 3.01 -17.46 7.47
N TYR A 376 3.66 -17.86 6.37
CA TYR A 376 3.06 -18.77 5.40
C TYR A 376 2.75 -20.15 6.01
N HIS A 377 3.59 -20.67 6.89
CA HIS A 377 3.29 -21.92 7.62
C HIS A 377 1.98 -21.83 8.39
N THR A 378 1.69 -20.68 8.99
CA THR A 378 0.45 -20.45 9.74
C THR A 378 -0.78 -20.37 8.81
N TYR A 379 -0.67 -19.75 7.63
CA TYR A 379 -1.83 -19.42 6.81
C TYR A 379 -1.96 -20.25 5.52
N ALA A 380 -0.95 -21.00 5.10
CA ALA A 380 -0.97 -21.76 3.84
C ALA A 380 -1.76 -23.08 3.89
N ARG A 381 -2.42 -23.39 5.01
CA ARG A 381 -3.30 -24.57 5.16
C ARG A 381 -2.59 -25.88 4.76
N GLU A 382 -3.17 -26.67 3.83
CA GLU A 382 -2.59 -27.92 3.32
C GLU A 382 -1.21 -27.77 2.68
N TYR A 383 -0.84 -26.56 2.24
CA TYR A 383 0.48 -26.25 1.69
C TYR A 383 1.51 -25.87 2.76
N ALA A 384 1.13 -25.69 4.02
CA ALA A 384 2.02 -25.34 5.14
C ALA A 384 3.21 -26.31 5.28
N LYS A 385 3.01 -27.59 4.92
CA LYS A 385 4.04 -28.62 4.92
C LYS A 385 5.26 -28.35 4.02
N TYR A 386 5.17 -27.39 3.10
CA TYR A 386 6.26 -27.02 2.20
C TYR A 386 7.10 -25.83 2.71
N VAL A 387 6.66 -25.17 3.77
CA VAL A 387 7.29 -23.95 4.33
C VAL A 387 7.47 -24.09 5.84
N THR A 388 7.96 -25.22 6.27
CA THR A 388 8.29 -25.49 7.68
C THR A 388 9.53 -24.69 8.12
N PRO A 389 9.79 -24.55 9.43
CA PRO A 389 11.04 -23.97 9.91
C PRO A 389 12.30 -24.65 9.32
N GLN A 390 12.25 -25.97 9.11
CA GLN A 390 13.35 -26.72 8.49
C GLN A 390 13.54 -26.35 7.02
N ASP A 391 12.45 -26.07 6.29
CA ASP A 391 12.56 -25.61 4.90
C ASP A 391 13.15 -24.19 4.83
N ALA A 392 12.86 -23.32 5.79
CA ALA A 392 13.50 -22.01 5.91
C ALA A 392 15.02 -22.13 6.13
N GLU A 393 15.45 -22.99 7.07
CA GLU A 393 16.89 -23.23 7.31
C GLU A 393 17.59 -23.83 6.08
N LYS A 394 16.95 -24.77 5.40
CA LYS A 394 17.48 -25.33 4.15
C LYS A 394 17.59 -24.29 3.05
N TYR A 395 16.57 -23.44 2.88
CA TYR A 395 16.56 -22.40 1.87
C TYR A 395 17.65 -21.34 2.14
N LEU A 396 17.92 -21.02 3.38
CA LEU A 396 19.01 -20.12 3.80
C LEU A 396 20.41 -20.64 3.42
N GLN A 397 20.58 -21.94 3.20
CA GLN A 397 21.87 -22.53 2.78
C GLN A 397 22.07 -22.50 1.26
N HIS A 398 21.05 -22.14 0.46
CA HIS A 398 21.16 -22.12 -0.98
C HIS A 398 22.09 -20.97 -1.44
N ASP A 399 23.01 -21.25 -2.38
CA ASP A 399 24.06 -20.29 -2.80
C ASP A 399 23.52 -18.94 -3.30
N ALA A 400 22.35 -18.92 -3.93
CA ALA A 400 21.68 -17.69 -4.37
C ALA A 400 20.98 -16.93 -3.23
N VAL A 401 20.86 -17.50 -2.03
CA VAL A 401 20.09 -16.97 -0.91
C VAL A 401 20.97 -16.69 0.31
N LYS A 402 21.88 -17.61 0.65
CA LYS A 402 22.74 -17.51 1.84
C LYS A 402 23.41 -16.14 1.92
N TRP A 403 23.48 -15.60 3.13
CA TRP A 403 24.24 -14.36 3.32
C TRP A 403 25.73 -14.62 3.12
N ASP A 404 26.39 -13.74 2.37
CA ASP A 404 27.81 -13.81 2.12
C ASP A 404 28.42 -12.41 2.32
N GLU A 405 29.36 -12.30 3.23
CA GLU A 405 30.03 -11.03 3.55
C GLU A 405 30.91 -10.51 2.41
N ALA A 406 31.35 -11.39 1.52
CA ALA A 406 32.15 -11.03 0.36
C ALA A 406 31.36 -10.29 -0.73
N LEU A 407 30.01 -10.33 -0.67
CA LEU A 407 29.16 -9.62 -1.62
C LEU A 407 29.26 -8.11 -1.45
N SER A 408 29.18 -7.38 -2.55
CA SER A 408 29.06 -5.92 -2.53
C SER A 408 27.77 -5.47 -1.83
N ALA A 409 27.71 -4.23 -1.38
CA ALA A 409 26.48 -3.68 -0.80
C ALA A 409 25.29 -3.78 -1.76
N GLU A 410 25.49 -3.54 -3.05
CA GLU A 410 24.45 -3.67 -4.08
C GLU A 410 23.93 -5.10 -4.20
N GLN A 411 24.80 -6.09 -4.22
CA GLN A 411 24.40 -7.51 -4.27
C GLN A 411 23.67 -7.96 -2.99
N LYS A 412 24.07 -7.45 -1.82
CA LYS A 412 23.36 -7.67 -0.55
C LYS A 412 21.95 -7.06 -0.61
N ILE A 413 21.83 -5.83 -1.12
CA ILE A 413 20.54 -5.15 -1.30
C ILE A 413 19.66 -5.93 -2.29
N GLU A 414 20.20 -6.41 -3.41
CA GLU A 414 19.44 -7.26 -4.35
C GLU A 414 18.84 -8.49 -3.66
N ARG A 415 19.59 -9.19 -2.80
CA ARG A 415 19.10 -10.33 -2.02
C ARG A 415 17.98 -9.93 -1.06
N ILE A 416 18.15 -8.81 -0.36
CA ILE A 416 17.16 -8.25 0.56
C ILE A 416 15.86 -7.91 -0.18
N ILE A 417 15.97 -7.18 -1.29
CA ILE A 417 14.80 -6.78 -2.10
C ILE A 417 14.08 -7.99 -2.68
N PHE A 418 14.81 -9.04 -3.07
CA PHE A 418 14.17 -10.27 -3.54
C PHE A 418 13.31 -10.93 -2.44
N GLN A 419 13.75 -10.93 -1.17
CA GLN A 419 12.92 -11.44 -0.08
C GLN A 419 11.68 -10.56 0.16
N LYS A 420 11.80 -9.23 0.10
CA LYS A 420 10.65 -8.31 0.13
C LYS A 420 9.68 -8.58 -1.03
N TYR A 421 10.21 -8.83 -2.21
CA TYR A 421 9.42 -9.18 -3.39
C TYR A 421 8.63 -10.47 -3.18
N CYS A 422 9.25 -11.54 -2.66
CA CYS A 422 8.56 -12.81 -2.41
C CYS A 422 7.38 -12.68 -1.42
N VAL A 423 7.49 -11.86 -0.36
CA VAL A 423 6.39 -11.65 0.60
C VAL A 423 5.26 -10.76 0.05
N SER A 424 5.46 -10.15 -1.10
CA SER A 424 4.48 -9.26 -1.71
C SER A 424 3.45 -9.98 -2.60
N PHE A 425 3.51 -11.31 -2.75
CA PHE A 425 2.56 -12.07 -3.56
C PHE A 425 1.14 -11.95 -2.96
N PHE A 426 0.21 -11.33 -3.67
CA PHE A 426 -1.12 -10.89 -3.22
C PHE A 426 -1.10 -9.92 -2.01
N GLN A 427 0.07 -9.40 -1.62
CA GLN A 427 0.22 -8.53 -0.44
C GLN A 427 0.72 -7.12 -0.81
N GLY A 428 1.35 -6.96 -1.96
CA GLY A 428 2.22 -5.82 -2.23
C GLY A 428 1.56 -4.58 -2.83
N ASN A 429 0.32 -4.64 -3.36
CA ASN A 429 -0.23 -3.56 -4.21
C ASN A 429 0.81 -3.09 -5.25
N TRP A 430 1.33 -1.85 -5.13
CA TRP A 430 2.36 -1.29 -5.99
C TRP A 430 3.75 -1.21 -5.32
N ASP A 431 3.88 -1.63 -4.07
CA ASP A 431 5.14 -1.53 -3.31
C ASP A 431 6.35 -2.16 -4.03
N PRO A 432 6.27 -3.37 -4.63
CA PRO A 432 7.41 -3.95 -5.35
C PRO A 432 7.83 -3.15 -6.58
N PHE A 433 6.88 -2.45 -7.22
CA PHE A 433 7.18 -1.58 -8.34
C PHE A 433 7.94 -0.33 -7.89
N PHE A 434 7.52 0.31 -6.80
CA PHE A 434 8.24 1.44 -6.23
C PHE A 434 9.62 1.04 -5.66
N GLU A 435 9.76 -0.16 -5.09
CA GLU A 435 11.07 -0.70 -4.71
C GLU A 435 12.00 -0.86 -5.91
N HIS A 436 11.49 -1.34 -7.04
CA HIS A 436 12.25 -1.39 -8.29
C HIS A 436 12.68 0.01 -8.75
N LEU A 437 11.78 1.00 -8.74
CA LEU A 437 12.12 2.37 -9.11
C LEU A 437 13.21 2.97 -8.20
N ARG A 438 13.23 2.62 -6.92
CA ARG A 438 14.22 3.08 -5.93
C ARG A 438 15.59 2.41 -6.10
N THR A 439 15.61 1.09 -6.36
CA THR A 439 16.82 0.26 -6.24
C THR A 439 17.29 -0.35 -7.55
N GLY A 440 16.44 -0.39 -8.58
CA GLY A 440 16.67 -1.17 -9.80
C GLY A 440 16.37 -2.67 -9.64
N TYR A 441 15.85 -3.10 -8.47
CA TYR A 441 15.57 -4.50 -8.14
C TYR A 441 14.13 -4.72 -7.62
N PRO A 442 13.54 -5.93 -7.87
CA PRO A 442 14.04 -6.95 -8.79
C PRO A 442 14.03 -6.43 -10.23
N LYS A 443 14.86 -7.02 -11.10
CA LYS A 443 14.83 -6.68 -12.53
C LYS A 443 13.57 -7.28 -13.15
N PHE A 444 12.82 -6.45 -13.87
CA PHE A 444 11.60 -6.87 -14.57
C PHE A 444 11.86 -7.09 -16.05
N ALA A 445 11.32 -8.19 -16.59
CA ALA A 445 11.32 -8.39 -18.04
C ALA A 445 10.30 -7.42 -18.68
N HIS A 446 10.73 -6.71 -19.71
CA HIS A 446 9.86 -5.82 -20.50
C HIS A 446 10.32 -5.81 -21.96
N LEU A 447 9.43 -5.36 -22.85
CA LEU A 447 9.78 -5.22 -24.26
C LEU A 447 10.99 -4.32 -24.45
N ASN A 448 11.89 -4.70 -25.33
CA ASN A 448 13.02 -3.89 -25.72
C ASN A 448 12.52 -2.50 -26.19
N ASN A 449 13.14 -1.43 -25.70
CA ASN A 449 12.81 -0.04 -25.97
C ASN A 449 11.49 0.48 -25.37
N THR A 450 10.74 -0.30 -24.57
CA THR A 450 9.64 0.24 -23.77
C THR A 450 10.20 0.76 -22.45
N PRO A 451 10.19 2.05 -22.19
CA PRO A 451 10.67 2.58 -20.91
C PRO A 451 9.73 2.15 -19.78
N ILE A 452 10.31 1.77 -18.65
CA ILE A 452 9.53 1.55 -17.42
C ILE A 452 8.98 2.90 -16.97
N PRO A 453 7.67 3.05 -16.72
CA PRO A 453 7.10 4.27 -16.20
C PRO A 453 7.61 4.59 -14.80
N TYR A 454 7.60 5.86 -14.46
CA TYR A 454 7.98 6.33 -13.11
C TYR A 454 6.77 6.77 -12.28
N ARG A 455 5.62 7.01 -12.92
CA ARG A 455 4.43 7.58 -12.30
C ARG A 455 3.18 7.37 -13.16
N TRP A 456 2.03 7.77 -12.64
CA TRP A 456 0.81 8.00 -13.43
C TRP A 456 0.72 9.47 -13.84
N MET A 457 0.11 9.76 -14.99
CA MET A 457 -0.28 11.12 -15.34
C MET A 457 -1.41 11.58 -14.42
N TYR A 458 -1.53 12.88 -14.22
CA TYR A 458 -2.61 13.44 -13.40
C TYR A 458 -3.99 13.13 -14.00
N PRO A 459 -5.04 13.00 -13.15
CA PRO A 459 -6.40 12.73 -13.63
C PRO A 459 -6.92 13.80 -14.58
N ASP A 460 -7.76 13.41 -15.55
CA ASP A 460 -8.41 14.37 -16.46
C ASP A 460 -9.31 15.38 -15.74
N THR A 461 -9.87 14.97 -14.58
CA THR A 461 -10.66 15.85 -13.72
C THR A 461 -9.86 17.06 -13.24
N GLU A 462 -8.59 16.86 -12.88
CA GLU A 462 -7.70 17.95 -12.46
C GLU A 462 -7.45 18.95 -13.61
N SER A 463 -7.21 18.43 -14.80
CA SER A 463 -7.04 19.29 -15.98
C SER A 463 -8.29 20.11 -16.34
N LYS A 464 -9.49 19.66 -15.90
CA LYS A 464 -10.76 20.34 -16.17
C LYS A 464 -11.19 21.28 -15.04
N TYR A 465 -10.98 20.89 -13.79
CA TYR A 465 -11.56 21.58 -12.63
C TYR A 465 -10.52 22.29 -11.76
N ASN A 466 -9.23 21.97 -11.88
CA ASN A 466 -8.13 22.58 -11.14
C ASN A 466 -6.96 22.95 -12.07
N THR A 467 -7.29 23.42 -13.26
CA THR A 467 -6.42 23.58 -14.44
C THR A 467 -5.13 24.33 -14.13
N GLU A 468 -5.20 25.49 -13.49
CA GLU A 468 -4.03 26.34 -13.27
C GLU A 468 -3.04 25.67 -12.28
N ASN A 469 -3.54 25.08 -11.19
CA ASN A 469 -2.70 24.47 -10.18
C ASN A 469 -2.02 23.18 -10.68
N VAL A 470 -2.73 22.33 -11.46
CA VAL A 470 -2.10 21.14 -12.04
C VAL A 470 -1.08 21.51 -13.13
N LYS A 471 -1.35 22.55 -13.94
CA LYS A 471 -0.41 23.05 -14.94
C LYS A 471 0.86 23.61 -14.30
N GLU A 472 0.72 24.36 -13.20
CA GLU A 472 1.86 24.86 -12.42
C GLU A 472 2.69 23.67 -11.87
N ALA A 473 2.04 22.68 -11.26
CA ALA A 473 2.70 21.49 -10.72
C ALA A 473 3.47 20.70 -11.79
N VAL A 474 2.86 20.48 -12.95
CA VAL A 474 3.51 19.80 -14.10
C VAL A 474 4.72 20.60 -14.57
N THR A 475 4.56 21.91 -14.78
CA THR A 475 5.64 22.77 -15.25
C THR A 475 6.83 22.79 -14.28
N ARG A 476 6.55 22.90 -12.98
CA ARG A 476 7.57 22.90 -11.93
C ARG A 476 8.35 21.61 -11.86
N GLN A 477 7.68 20.45 -11.99
CA GLN A 477 8.31 19.14 -11.82
C GLN A 477 9.02 18.64 -13.07
N PHE A 478 8.37 18.80 -14.23
CA PHE A 478 8.69 18.07 -15.46
C PHE A 478 8.94 18.98 -16.67
N GLY A 479 8.65 20.25 -16.55
CA GLY A 479 8.64 21.21 -17.67
C GLY A 479 7.27 21.37 -18.30
N GLU A 480 7.10 22.39 -19.10
CA GLU A 480 5.81 22.75 -19.70
C GLU A 480 5.26 21.61 -20.58
N ASN A 481 3.97 21.29 -20.40
CA ASN A 481 3.25 20.25 -21.13
C ASN A 481 3.87 18.83 -21.06
N ASN A 482 4.65 18.54 -20.04
CA ASN A 482 5.38 17.28 -19.91
C ASN A 482 4.79 16.33 -18.83
N ASP A 483 3.47 16.29 -18.72
CA ASP A 483 2.76 15.30 -17.91
C ASP A 483 2.79 13.94 -18.62
N LYS A 484 3.83 13.13 -18.35
CA LYS A 484 4.07 11.81 -18.96
C LYS A 484 4.39 10.77 -17.90
N ILE A 485 4.03 9.54 -18.17
CA ILE A 485 4.37 8.41 -17.28
C ILE A 485 5.88 8.20 -17.13
N THR A 486 6.67 8.62 -18.13
CA THR A 486 8.13 8.53 -18.16
C THR A 486 8.84 9.73 -17.53
N SER A 487 8.10 10.74 -17.05
CA SER A 487 8.68 11.89 -16.36
C SER A 487 9.06 11.50 -14.93
N LYS A 488 10.36 11.66 -14.59
CA LYS A 488 10.86 11.26 -13.26
C LYS A 488 10.35 12.20 -12.17
N PRO A 489 9.67 11.67 -11.14
CA PRO A 489 9.31 12.46 -9.96
C PRO A 489 10.55 12.75 -9.09
N TRP A 490 10.41 13.70 -8.16
CA TRP A 490 11.50 14.22 -7.35
C TRP A 490 12.21 13.13 -6.51
N TRP A 491 11.48 12.19 -5.94
CA TRP A 491 12.03 11.20 -5.00
C TRP A 491 13.02 10.21 -5.61
N ILE A 492 13.02 10.03 -6.94
CA ILE A 492 13.96 9.16 -7.68
C ILE A 492 14.94 9.91 -8.60
N LYS A 493 14.94 11.26 -8.57
CA LYS A 493 15.91 12.10 -9.31
C LYS A 493 17.27 12.11 -8.67
#